data_a71320584fff1cc566961edb57fa5cb8
#
_entry.id   a71320584fff1cc566961edb57fa5cb8
#
_cell.length_a   1.000
_cell.length_b   1.000
_cell.length_c   1.000
_cell.angle_alpha   90.00
_cell.angle_beta   90.00
_cell.angle_gamma   90.00
#
_symmetry.space_group_name_H-M   'P 1'
#
loop_
_entity.id
_entity.type
_entity.pdbx_description
1 polymer ?
#
loop_
_entity_poly.entity_id
_entity_poly.type
_entity_poly.pdbx_seq_one_letter_code
_entity_poly.pdbx_strand_id
1 'polypeptide(L)'
;YGAPLCVHETLARCGEMTGAQMRRELEAAKAGQARTFGEAIYQKAGVGGVRAEAASGFASVREIALPRLNAGLKAGLSLNDAALCTLTALMADTQDTNAVRRGGEAGAAAMRETARALGGEVAGALEAGEMKQKIGRLKEKLTDWDGQMSAAGISPGGCADLLAMALLMAFCERDAAEA
;
A
#
# COMPACT_ATOMS: atom_id res chain seq x y z
N TYR A 1 4.49 31.84 -15.56
CA TYR A 1 4.08 30.50 -15.13
C TYR A 1 5.34 29.83 -14.57
N GLY A 2 5.33 29.38 -13.29
CA GLY A 2 6.45 28.70 -12.65
C GLY A 2 6.73 27.35 -13.32
N ALA A 3 7.96 26.86 -13.20
CA ALA A 3 8.31 25.52 -13.67
C ALA A 3 7.31 24.48 -13.12
N PRO A 4 6.90 23.48 -13.90
CA PRO A 4 6.03 22.43 -13.41
C PRO A 4 6.67 21.78 -12.19
N LEU A 5 5.97 21.79 -11.06
CA LEU A 5 6.43 21.08 -9.88
C LEU A 5 6.49 19.59 -10.21
N CYS A 6 7.62 18.97 -9.95
CA CYS A 6 7.72 17.52 -9.97
C CYS A 6 6.67 16.94 -9.01
N VAL A 7 5.95 15.90 -9.45
CA VAL A 7 4.91 15.26 -8.63
C VAL A 7 5.48 14.83 -7.28
N HIS A 8 6.72 14.41 -7.23
CA HIS A 8 7.45 14.08 -6.01
C HIS A 8 7.56 15.27 -5.05
N GLU A 9 7.92 16.46 -5.57
CA GLU A 9 8.00 17.69 -4.77
C GLU A 9 6.62 18.18 -4.33
N THR A 10 5.62 18.06 -5.19
CA THR A 10 4.23 18.42 -4.85
C THR A 10 3.70 17.52 -3.73
N LEU A 11 3.90 16.21 -3.83
CA LEU A 11 3.51 15.26 -2.79
C LEU A 11 4.32 15.46 -1.51
N ALA A 12 5.62 15.75 -1.60
CA ALA A 12 6.43 16.07 -0.44
C ALA A 12 5.93 17.34 0.29
N ARG A 13 5.63 18.41 -0.46
CA ARG A 13 5.09 19.66 0.11
C ARG A 13 3.67 19.50 0.66
N CYS A 14 2.80 18.79 -0.06
CA CYS A 14 1.49 18.41 0.48
C CYS A 14 1.64 17.52 1.72
N GLY A 15 2.62 16.62 1.72
CA GLY A 15 2.97 15.77 2.83
C GLY A 15 3.46 16.53 4.05
N GLU A 16 4.26 17.60 3.89
CA GLU A 16 4.72 18.44 5.00
C GLU A 16 3.57 19.15 5.69
N MET A 17 2.69 19.81 4.94
CA MET A 17 1.53 20.51 5.50
C MET A 17 0.48 19.56 6.06
N THR A 18 0.08 18.56 5.28
CA THR A 18 -0.92 17.57 5.65
C THR A 18 -0.37 16.63 6.72
N GLY A 19 0.90 16.26 6.64
CA GLY A 19 1.56 15.39 7.60
C GLY A 19 1.66 16.02 8.99
N ALA A 20 1.93 17.32 9.09
CA ALA A 20 1.95 18.03 10.38
C ALA A 20 0.56 18.08 11.01
N GLN A 21 -0.49 18.26 10.21
CA GLN A 21 -1.88 18.22 10.68
C GLN A 21 -2.26 16.79 11.11
N MET A 22 -1.96 15.78 10.29
CA MET A 22 -2.25 14.38 10.59
C MET A 22 -1.54 13.89 11.86
N ARG A 23 -0.28 14.29 12.08
CA ARG A 23 0.44 14.01 13.34
C ARG A 23 -0.29 14.58 14.55
N ARG A 24 -0.74 15.84 14.49
CA ARG A 24 -1.51 16.46 15.58
C ARG A 24 -2.83 15.74 15.84
N GLU A 25 -3.54 15.35 14.78
CA GLU A 25 -4.80 14.60 14.90
C GLU A 25 -4.57 13.21 15.53
N LEU A 26 -3.52 12.50 15.13
CA LEU A 26 -3.15 11.22 15.70
C LEU A 26 -2.75 11.33 17.18
N GLU A 27 -2.00 12.36 17.56
CA GLU A 27 -1.67 12.61 18.98
C GLU A 27 -2.91 12.96 19.81
N ALA A 28 -3.83 13.77 19.28
CA ALA A 28 -5.11 14.06 19.92
C ALA A 28 -5.97 12.79 20.08
N ALA A 29 -5.98 11.92 19.08
CA ALA A 29 -6.69 10.63 19.16
C ALA A 29 -6.09 9.74 20.23
N LYS A 30 -4.76 9.63 20.35
CA LYS A 30 -4.08 8.90 21.45
C LYS A 30 -4.46 9.45 22.82
N ALA A 31 -4.62 10.77 22.94
CA ALA A 31 -5.04 11.42 24.18
C ALA A 31 -6.54 11.26 24.51
N GLY A 32 -7.26 10.41 23.80
CA GLY A 32 -8.68 10.14 24.07
C GLY A 32 -9.67 11.08 23.35
N GLN A 33 -9.19 11.89 22.40
CA GLN A 33 -10.00 12.88 21.67
C GLN A 33 -10.37 12.42 20.25
N ALA A 34 -10.55 11.12 20.06
CA ALA A 34 -10.95 10.56 18.76
C ALA A 34 -12.33 11.09 18.33
N ARG A 35 -12.41 11.70 17.14
CA ARG A 35 -13.62 12.30 16.55
C ARG A 35 -14.16 11.51 15.38
N THR A 36 -13.35 10.63 14.80
CA THR A 36 -13.69 9.82 13.64
C THR A 36 -13.46 8.35 13.92
N PHE A 37 -14.10 7.50 13.11
CA PHE A 37 -13.93 6.05 13.23
C PHE A 37 -12.47 5.62 13.07
N GLY A 38 -11.73 6.21 12.12
CA GLY A 38 -10.31 5.91 11.92
C GLY A 38 -9.43 6.31 13.12
N GLU A 39 -9.73 7.45 13.76
CA GLU A 39 -9.08 7.89 14.99
C GLU A 39 -9.39 6.96 16.18
N ALA A 40 -10.63 6.46 16.26
CA ALA A 40 -11.01 5.50 17.29
C ALA A 40 -10.28 4.15 17.11
N ILE A 41 -10.10 3.67 15.87
CA ILE A 41 -9.26 2.50 15.58
C ILE A 41 -7.81 2.78 15.99
N TYR A 42 -7.26 3.94 15.63
CA TYR A 42 -5.90 4.30 16.00
C TYR A 42 -5.71 4.35 17.52
N GLN A 43 -6.65 4.96 18.25
CA GLN A 43 -6.63 4.99 19.70
C GLN A 43 -6.66 3.60 20.32
N LYS A 44 -7.50 2.69 19.78
CA LYS A 44 -7.73 1.36 20.33
C LYS A 44 -6.65 0.34 19.92
N ALA A 45 -6.26 0.35 18.64
CA ALA A 45 -5.41 -0.69 18.06
C ALA A 45 -4.05 -0.16 17.55
N GLY A 46 -3.79 1.14 17.63
CA GLY A 46 -2.57 1.76 17.12
C GLY A 46 -2.47 1.79 15.59
N VAL A 47 -3.56 1.45 14.88
CA VAL A 47 -3.58 1.35 13.41
C VAL A 47 -3.97 2.70 12.80
N GLY A 48 -2.99 3.41 12.27
CA GLY A 48 -3.17 4.78 11.76
C GLY A 48 -3.73 4.89 10.34
N GLY A 49 -3.62 3.82 9.54
CA GLY A 49 -4.09 3.78 8.15
C GLY A 49 -3.55 4.95 7.32
N VAL A 50 -4.39 5.51 6.43
CA VAL A 50 -4.02 6.61 5.54
C VAL A 50 -3.52 7.86 6.28
N ARG A 51 -3.96 8.11 7.53
CA ARG A 51 -3.46 9.23 8.32
C ARG A 51 -2.00 9.04 8.75
N ALA A 52 -1.63 7.84 9.16
CA ALA A 52 -0.24 7.51 9.47
C ALA A 52 0.63 7.56 8.21
N GLU A 53 0.11 7.12 7.08
CA GLU A 53 0.79 7.26 5.78
C GLU A 53 1.02 8.73 5.43
N ALA A 54 0.00 9.58 5.51
CA ALA A 54 0.15 11.01 5.28
C ALA A 54 1.13 11.66 6.27
N ALA A 55 1.08 11.25 7.55
CA ALA A 55 2.00 11.75 8.58
C ALA A 55 3.46 11.36 8.33
N SER A 56 3.71 10.22 7.67
CA SER A 56 5.05 9.73 7.29
C SER A 56 5.49 10.21 5.89
N GLY A 57 4.67 10.99 5.18
CA GLY A 57 4.89 11.35 3.79
C GLY A 57 4.74 10.17 2.84
N PHE A 58 3.77 9.30 3.11
CA PHE A 58 3.46 8.10 2.33
C PHE A 58 4.65 7.14 2.21
N ALA A 59 5.23 6.79 3.35
CA ALA A 59 6.40 5.92 3.43
C ALA A 59 6.16 4.58 2.71
N SER A 60 5.00 3.94 2.90
CA SER A 60 4.67 2.67 2.24
C SER A 60 4.63 2.79 0.71
N VAL A 61 4.20 3.95 0.17
CA VAL A 61 4.23 4.18 -1.28
C VAL A 61 5.66 4.29 -1.79
N ARG A 62 6.51 5.09 -1.10
CA ARG A 62 7.88 5.38 -1.55
C ARG A 62 8.83 4.20 -1.34
N GLU A 63 8.69 3.48 -0.24
CA GLU A 63 9.66 2.50 0.21
C GLU A 63 9.26 1.05 -0.13
N ILE A 64 7.96 0.79 -0.35
CA ILE A 64 7.44 -0.53 -0.67
C ILE A 64 6.85 -0.57 -2.08
N ALA A 65 5.83 0.27 -2.35
CA ALA A 65 5.03 0.14 -3.56
C ALA A 65 5.80 0.51 -4.83
N LEU A 66 6.43 1.69 -4.88
CA LEU A 66 7.18 2.13 -6.05
C LEU A 66 8.37 1.20 -6.39
N PRO A 67 9.22 0.80 -5.43
CA PRO A 67 10.29 -0.16 -5.71
C PRO A 67 9.76 -1.49 -6.24
N ARG A 68 8.68 -2.02 -5.68
CA ARG A 68 8.09 -3.30 -6.11
C ARG A 68 7.46 -3.20 -7.50
N LEU A 69 6.70 -2.15 -7.76
CA LEU A 69 6.10 -1.87 -9.07
C LEU A 69 7.17 -1.79 -10.17
N ASN A 70 8.20 -0.99 -9.93
CA ASN A 70 9.30 -0.82 -10.85
C ASN A 70 10.09 -2.11 -11.08
N ALA A 71 10.31 -2.93 -10.04
CA ALA A 71 10.95 -4.23 -10.17
C ALA A 71 10.13 -5.18 -11.06
N GLY A 72 8.81 -5.23 -10.87
CA GLY A 72 7.92 -6.03 -11.71
C GLY A 72 7.94 -5.58 -13.17
N LEU A 73 7.85 -4.28 -13.42
CA LEU A 73 7.91 -3.73 -14.79
C LEU A 73 9.27 -3.99 -15.46
N LYS A 74 10.38 -3.83 -14.74
CA LYS A 74 11.73 -4.17 -15.24
C LYS A 74 11.89 -5.66 -15.54
N ALA A 75 11.23 -6.54 -14.77
CA ALA A 75 11.18 -7.96 -15.05
C ALA A 75 10.29 -8.31 -16.26
N GLY A 76 9.66 -7.30 -16.89
CA GLY A 76 8.83 -7.42 -18.08
C GLY A 76 7.43 -7.99 -17.81
N LEU A 77 6.91 -7.78 -16.60
CA LEU A 77 5.50 -8.04 -16.28
C LEU A 77 4.60 -7.00 -16.95
N SER A 78 3.35 -7.37 -17.20
CA SER A 78 2.32 -6.38 -17.52
C SER A 78 2.11 -5.43 -16.34
N LEU A 79 1.57 -4.23 -16.60
CA LEU A 79 1.25 -3.27 -15.52
C LEU A 79 0.32 -3.92 -14.47
N ASN A 80 -0.67 -4.66 -14.91
CA ASN A 80 -1.61 -5.33 -14.00
C ASN A 80 -0.91 -6.40 -13.13
N ASP A 81 -0.01 -7.20 -13.71
CA ASP A 81 0.71 -8.22 -12.96
C ASP A 81 1.71 -7.59 -11.97
N ALA A 82 2.40 -6.51 -12.38
CA ALA A 82 3.26 -5.74 -11.50
C ALA A 82 2.47 -5.09 -10.34
N ALA A 83 1.27 -4.56 -10.63
CA ALA A 83 0.36 -4.00 -9.63
C ALA A 83 -0.12 -5.07 -8.62
N LEU A 84 -0.45 -6.28 -9.05
CA LEU A 84 -0.80 -7.40 -8.16
C LEU A 84 0.36 -7.76 -7.22
N CYS A 85 1.58 -7.85 -7.74
CA CYS A 85 2.78 -8.08 -6.92
C CYS A 85 2.99 -6.94 -5.90
N THR A 86 2.72 -5.70 -6.31
CA THR A 86 2.85 -4.51 -5.45
C THR A 86 1.78 -4.50 -4.36
N LEU A 87 0.52 -4.81 -4.70
CA LEU A 87 -0.57 -4.91 -3.72
C LEU A 87 -0.25 -5.97 -2.67
N THR A 88 0.25 -7.13 -3.08
CA THR A 88 0.65 -8.20 -2.16
C THR A 88 1.73 -7.72 -1.17
N ALA A 89 2.73 -6.95 -1.64
CA ALA A 89 3.76 -6.37 -0.78
C ALA A 89 3.18 -5.32 0.20
N LEU A 90 2.29 -4.46 -0.26
CA LEU A 90 1.60 -3.51 0.60
C LEU A 90 0.78 -4.21 1.69
N MET A 91 0.02 -5.25 1.33
CA MET A 91 -0.77 -6.03 2.29
C MET A 91 0.10 -6.75 3.32
N ALA A 92 1.34 -7.11 2.98
CA ALA A 92 2.30 -7.76 3.88
C ALA A 92 2.82 -6.82 4.97
N ASP A 93 3.07 -5.55 4.61
CA ASP A 93 3.88 -4.65 5.44
C ASP A 93 3.13 -3.43 5.96
N THR A 94 1.90 -3.15 5.45
CA THR A 94 1.10 -2.03 5.94
C THR A 94 -0.02 -2.45 6.90
N GLN A 95 -0.47 -1.50 7.70
CA GLN A 95 -1.62 -1.67 8.58
C GLN A 95 -2.88 -1.13 7.91
N ASP A 96 -3.74 -2.03 7.42
CA ASP A 96 -4.97 -1.66 6.73
C ASP A 96 -6.14 -1.50 7.71
N THR A 97 -6.63 -0.26 7.87
CA THR A 97 -7.77 0.04 8.75
C THR A 97 -9.08 -0.57 8.27
N ASN A 98 -9.25 -0.81 6.96
CA ASN A 98 -10.43 -1.48 6.43
C ASN A 98 -10.42 -2.97 6.78
N ALA A 99 -9.26 -3.62 6.69
CA ALA A 99 -9.11 -5.01 7.11
C ALA A 99 -9.40 -5.16 8.62
N VAL A 100 -8.87 -4.24 9.46
CA VAL A 100 -9.17 -4.24 10.90
C VAL A 100 -10.66 -3.97 11.16
N ARG A 101 -11.27 -3.04 10.46
CA ARG A 101 -12.69 -2.71 10.62
C ARG A 101 -13.61 -3.89 10.30
N ARG A 102 -13.27 -4.65 9.25
CA ARG A 102 -14.12 -5.74 8.71
C ARG A 102 -13.82 -7.08 9.37
N GLY A 103 -12.54 -7.42 9.52
CA GLY A 103 -12.08 -8.72 10.02
C GLY A 103 -11.57 -8.72 11.46
N GLY A 104 -11.57 -7.54 12.14
CA GLY A 104 -10.91 -7.37 13.42
C GLY A 104 -9.37 -7.47 13.30
N GLU A 105 -8.70 -7.39 14.45
CA GLU A 105 -7.23 -7.51 14.51
C GLU A 105 -6.74 -8.88 14.02
N ALA A 106 -7.48 -9.95 14.35
CA ALA A 106 -7.14 -11.31 13.95
C ALA A 106 -7.24 -11.50 12.41
N GLY A 107 -8.33 -11.00 11.78
CA GLY A 107 -8.50 -11.07 10.33
C GLY A 107 -7.45 -10.25 9.58
N ALA A 108 -7.13 -9.05 10.08
CA ALA A 108 -6.07 -8.22 9.51
C ALA A 108 -4.67 -8.86 9.68
N ALA A 109 -4.43 -9.54 10.80
CA ALA A 109 -3.19 -10.28 11.02
C ALA A 109 -3.05 -11.47 10.07
N ALA A 110 -4.11 -12.27 9.93
CA ALA A 110 -4.14 -13.40 8.99
C ALA A 110 -3.93 -12.93 7.54
N MET A 111 -4.55 -11.82 7.13
CA MET A 111 -4.32 -11.20 5.82
C MET A 111 -2.84 -10.88 5.61
N ARG A 112 -2.20 -10.21 6.57
CA ARG A 112 -0.77 -9.87 6.48
C ARG A 112 0.13 -11.09 6.42
N GLU A 113 -0.16 -12.12 7.19
CA GLU A 113 0.64 -13.35 7.19
C GLU A 113 0.60 -14.06 5.83
N THR A 114 -0.59 -14.23 5.25
CA THR A 114 -0.74 -14.79 3.91
C THR A 114 -0.04 -13.91 2.86
N ALA A 115 -0.21 -12.59 2.95
CA ALA A 115 0.46 -11.65 2.05
C ALA A 115 1.99 -11.73 2.14
N ARG A 116 2.56 -11.92 3.34
CA ARG A 116 4.01 -12.13 3.52
C ARG A 116 4.51 -13.40 2.84
N ALA A 117 3.77 -14.50 2.99
CA ALA A 117 4.13 -15.75 2.34
C ALA A 117 4.15 -15.60 0.81
N LEU A 118 3.09 -15.03 0.22
CA LEU A 118 3.00 -14.77 -1.22
C LEU A 118 4.03 -13.72 -1.68
N GLY A 119 4.24 -12.66 -0.90
CA GLY A 119 5.23 -11.62 -1.16
C GLY A 119 6.66 -12.16 -1.18
N GLY A 120 6.98 -13.14 -0.32
CA GLY A 120 8.25 -13.84 -0.32
C GLY A 120 8.46 -14.66 -1.61
N GLU A 121 7.42 -15.35 -2.10
CA GLU A 121 7.48 -16.04 -3.40
C GLU A 121 7.71 -15.07 -4.56
N VAL A 122 7.06 -13.89 -4.53
CA VAL A 122 7.26 -12.82 -5.52
C VAL A 122 8.70 -12.32 -5.49
N ALA A 123 9.22 -12.01 -4.29
CA ALA A 123 10.58 -11.50 -4.13
C ALA A 123 11.61 -12.51 -4.68
N GLY A 124 11.54 -13.75 -4.26
CA GLY A 124 12.42 -14.81 -4.74
C GLY A 124 12.33 -15.03 -6.25
N ALA A 125 11.14 -14.95 -6.84
CA ALA A 125 10.96 -15.09 -8.28
C ALA A 125 11.53 -13.90 -9.07
N LEU A 126 11.44 -12.67 -8.53
CA LEU A 126 12.06 -11.49 -9.13
C LEU A 126 13.58 -11.56 -9.08
N GLU A 127 14.15 -11.93 -7.94
CA GLU A 127 15.60 -12.10 -7.75
C GLU A 127 16.18 -13.17 -8.66
N ALA A 128 15.46 -14.29 -8.84
CA ALA A 128 15.87 -15.38 -9.75
C ALA A 128 15.62 -15.08 -11.24
N GLY A 129 14.97 -13.96 -11.58
CA GLY A 129 14.57 -13.64 -12.97
C GLY A 129 13.47 -14.58 -13.55
N GLU A 130 12.75 -15.28 -12.68
CA GLU A 130 11.75 -16.30 -13.07
C GLU A 130 10.31 -15.79 -12.99
N MET A 131 10.11 -14.50 -12.72
CA MET A 131 8.78 -13.95 -12.42
C MET A 131 7.79 -14.15 -13.55
N LYS A 132 8.22 -14.00 -14.81
CA LYS A 132 7.35 -14.22 -15.99
C LYS A 132 6.80 -15.64 -16.06
N GLN A 133 7.58 -16.64 -15.67
CA GLN A 133 7.17 -18.05 -15.67
C GLN A 133 6.26 -18.38 -14.48
N LYS A 134 6.45 -17.66 -13.36
CA LYS A 134 5.73 -17.94 -12.11
C LYS A 134 4.46 -17.11 -11.92
N ILE A 135 4.28 -16.01 -12.68
CA ILE A 135 3.15 -15.10 -12.48
C ILE A 135 1.78 -15.77 -12.62
N GLY A 136 1.62 -16.70 -13.58
CA GLY A 136 0.36 -17.44 -13.74
C GLY A 136 -0.04 -18.17 -12.47
N ARG A 137 0.90 -18.93 -11.88
CA ARG A 137 0.67 -19.68 -10.64
C ARG A 137 0.42 -18.76 -9.43
N LEU A 138 1.08 -17.62 -9.39
CA LEU A 138 0.80 -16.61 -8.36
C LEU A 138 -0.62 -16.07 -8.48
N LYS A 139 -1.09 -15.79 -9.69
CA LYS A 139 -2.46 -15.30 -9.94
C LYS A 139 -3.51 -16.32 -9.51
N GLU A 140 -3.30 -17.60 -9.74
CA GLU A 140 -4.18 -18.66 -9.23
C GLU A 140 -4.28 -18.61 -7.71
N LYS A 141 -3.14 -18.58 -7.00
CA LYS A 141 -3.10 -18.46 -5.54
C LYS A 141 -3.79 -17.19 -5.02
N LEU A 142 -3.58 -16.06 -5.70
CA LEU A 142 -4.21 -14.78 -5.35
C LEU A 142 -5.72 -14.83 -5.56
N THR A 143 -6.20 -15.48 -6.61
CA THR A 143 -7.63 -15.67 -6.87
C THR A 143 -8.31 -16.51 -5.79
N ASP A 144 -7.67 -17.63 -5.41
CA ASP A 144 -8.18 -18.48 -4.34
C ASP A 144 -8.22 -17.73 -3.00
N TRP A 145 -7.18 -16.95 -2.72
CA TRP A 145 -7.12 -16.16 -1.51
C TRP A 145 -8.12 -14.99 -1.50
N ASP A 146 -8.35 -14.32 -2.63
CA ASP A 146 -9.39 -13.30 -2.77
C ASP A 146 -10.78 -13.86 -2.47
N GLY A 147 -11.08 -15.08 -2.95
CA GLY A 147 -12.31 -15.78 -2.60
C GLY A 147 -12.45 -16.01 -1.09
N GLN A 148 -11.38 -16.41 -0.41
CA GLN A 148 -11.38 -16.61 1.05
C GLN A 148 -11.56 -15.28 1.81
N MET A 149 -10.86 -14.22 1.42
CA MET A 149 -11.01 -12.90 2.03
C MET A 149 -12.43 -12.35 1.82
N SER A 150 -12.97 -12.48 0.60
CA SER A 150 -14.33 -12.04 0.26
C SER A 150 -15.39 -12.77 1.10
N ALA A 151 -15.25 -14.10 1.26
CA ALA A 151 -16.15 -14.90 2.11
C ALA A 151 -16.05 -14.48 3.59
N ALA A 152 -14.88 -14.08 4.06
CA ALA A 152 -14.66 -13.55 5.40
C ALA A 152 -15.06 -12.06 5.55
N GLY A 153 -15.48 -11.39 4.48
CA GLY A 153 -15.81 -9.97 4.45
C GLY A 153 -14.62 -9.04 4.65
N ILE A 154 -13.39 -9.53 4.47
CA ILE A 154 -12.15 -8.75 4.62
C ILE A 154 -11.81 -8.08 3.29
N SER A 155 -11.33 -6.85 3.34
CA SER A 155 -10.93 -6.09 2.15
C SER A 155 -9.69 -5.26 2.45
N PRO A 156 -8.65 -5.29 1.58
CA PRO A 156 -7.44 -4.50 1.69
C PRO A 156 -7.61 -3.09 1.09
N GLY A 157 -8.70 -2.39 1.45
CA GLY A 157 -9.06 -1.10 0.83
C GLY A 157 -7.97 -0.04 1.00
N GLY A 158 -7.35 0.07 2.17
CA GLY A 158 -6.26 1.00 2.41
C GLY A 158 -5.01 0.68 1.57
N CYS A 159 -4.68 -0.61 1.41
CA CYS A 159 -3.58 -1.03 0.53
C CYS A 159 -3.87 -0.74 -0.94
N ALA A 160 -5.14 -0.87 -1.38
CA ALA A 160 -5.56 -0.52 -2.74
C ALA A 160 -5.43 0.99 -3.01
N ASP A 161 -5.76 1.84 -2.05
CA ASP A 161 -5.58 3.29 -2.14
C ASP A 161 -4.08 3.66 -2.28
N LEU A 162 -3.20 3.01 -1.51
CA LEU A 162 -1.76 3.20 -1.61
C LEU A 162 -1.20 2.70 -2.95
N LEU A 163 -1.73 1.60 -3.48
CA LEU A 163 -1.37 1.13 -4.82
C LEU A 163 -1.78 2.14 -5.89
N ALA A 164 -2.99 2.70 -5.81
CA ALA A 164 -3.45 3.73 -6.75
C ALA A 164 -2.54 4.95 -6.74
N MET A 165 -2.10 5.38 -5.55
CA MET A 165 -1.12 6.46 -5.41
C MET A 165 0.24 6.11 -6.03
N ALA A 166 0.73 4.90 -5.82
CA ALA A 166 1.98 4.43 -6.42
C ALA A 166 1.92 4.41 -7.96
N LEU A 167 0.80 3.95 -8.51
CA LEU A 167 0.57 3.96 -9.96
C LEU A 167 0.56 5.40 -10.51
N LEU A 168 -0.16 6.32 -9.85
CA LEU A 168 -0.18 7.73 -10.23
C LEU A 168 1.24 8.31 -10.23
N MET A 169 2.02 8.09 -9.17
CA MET A 169 3.40 8.57 -9.09
C MET A 169 4.28 8.00 -10.19
N ALA A 170 4.21 6.70 -10.44
CA ALA A 170 5.00 6.03 -11.48
C ALA A 170 4.67 6.57 -12.89
N PHE A 171 3.41 6.87 -13.18
CA PHE A 171 3.01 7.48 -14.47
C PHE A 171 3.56 8.90 -14.60
N CYS A 172 3.42 9.73 -13.56
CA CYS A 172 3.92 11.10 -13.59
C CYS A 172 5.44 11.19 -13.71
N GLU A 173 6.19 10.24 -13.10
CA GLU A 173 7.64 10.17 -13.23
C GLU A 173 8.07 9.78 -14.66
N ARG A 174 7.32 8.91 -15.33
CA ARG A 174 7.59 8.53 -16.72
C ARG A 174 7.34 9.68 -17.68
N ASP A 175 6.22 10.37 -17.56
CA ASP A 175 5.90 11.53 -18.41
C ASP A 175 6.94 12.65 -18.23
N ALA A 176 7.44 12.85 -17.02
CA ALA A 176 8.51 13.82 -16.74
C ALA A 176 9.88 13.41 -17.31
N ALA A 177 10.12 12.12 -17.53
CA ALA A 177 11.38 11.64 -18.12
C ALA A 177 11.38 11.66 -19.67
N GLU A 178 10.19 11.73 -20.28
CA GLU A 178 9.98 11.78 -21.73
C GLU A 178 9.83 13.22 -22.26
N ALA A 179 9.71 14.22 -21.38
CA ALA A 179 9.56 15.66 -21.70
C ALA A 179 10.87 16.42 -21.66
#